data_33e29499c6016922e8a04425f6634849
#
_entry.id   33e29499c6016922e8a04425f6634849
#
_cell.length_a   1.000
_cell.length_b   1.000
_cell.length_c   1.000
_cell.angle_alpha   90.00
_cell.angle_beta   90.00
_cell.angle_gamma   90.00
#
_symmetry.space_group_name_H-M   'P 1'
#
loop_
_entity.id
_entity.type
_entity.pdbx_description
1 polymer ?
#
loop_
_entity_poly.entity_id
_entity_poly.type
_entity_poly.pdbx_seq_one_letter_code
_entity_poly.pdbx_strand_id
1 'polypeptide(L)'
;MPALALVRVGQRPDDLSYERTARKRAESLGIAIRPYELDEFAPQAAIEAAIHEVNRDENVHGCLLFRPLPSFVDESHMCELLDPKKDIDGITLASLASVFTDGHAGYPPATAAACIQLLDHYQVPLQGKHVVVVGRSLVVGKPVSMMLLRRNASVTICHSKTENLADIMRSADVVICATGRARTFGAQFFGPGQTVLDVGINFDTQGNLCGDVDFAEVEPVVAAITPVPGGIGTVTTSVTMAHTVAAAEAALAARTGRR
;
A
#
# COMPACT_ATOMS: atom_id res chain seq x y z
N MET A 1 -5.64 15.90 18.58
CA MET A 1 -4.36 15.30 18.13
C MET A 1 -4.69 14.04 17.36
N PRO A 2 -4.19 13.82 16.14
CA PRO A 2 -4.40 12.57 15.42
C PRO A 2 -3.87 11.37 16.20
N ALA A 3 -4.55 10.22 16.10
CA ALA A 3 -4.13 8.98 16.74
C ALA A 3 -4.35 7.79 15.82
N LEU A 4 -3.36 6.90 15.78
CA LEU A 4 -3.29 5.70 14.96
C LEU A 4 -3.29 4.46 15.85
N ALA A 5 -4.25 3.57 15.66
CA ALA A 5 -4.25 2.25 16.24
C ALA A 5 -3.34 1.32 15.42
N LEU A 6 -2.51 0.55 16.12
CA LEU A 6 -1.69 -0.51 15.54
C LEU A 6 -2.20 -1.84 16.08
N VAL A 7 -2.87 -2.63 15.26
CA VAL A 7 -3.45 -3.93 15.64
C VAL A 7 -2.55 -5.04 15.09
N ARG A 8 -1.88 -5.78 15.97
CA ARG A 8 -0.93 -6.84 15.61
C ARG A 8 -1.24 -8.13 16.38
N VAL A 9 -1.20 -9.26 15.66
CA VAL A 9 -1.37 -10.60 16.22
C VAL A 9 -0.05 -11.35 16.10
N GLY A 10 0.51 -11.77 17.22
CA GLY A 10 1.83 -12.40 17.28
C GLY A 10 3.00 -11.41 17.12
N GLN A 11 4.18 -11.95 16.82
CA GLN A 11 5.45 -11.21 16.79
C GLN A 11 6.29 -11.55 15.54
N ARG A 12 5.67 -11.56 14.37
CA ARG A 12 6.41 -11.80 13.13
C ARG A 12 7.48 -10.72 12.92
N PRO A 13 8.71 -11.06 12.52
CA PRO A 13 9.79 -10.10 12.35
C PRO A 13 9.45 -8.94 11.40
N ASP A 14 8.71 -9.24 10.32
CA ASP A 14 8.30 -8.24 9.32
C ASP A 14 7.32 -7.23 9.91
N ASP A 15 6.33 -7.70 10.69
CA ASP A 15 5.37 -6.84 11.39
C ASP A 15 6.07 -5.93 12.38
N LEU A 16 6.97 -6.48 13.20
CA LEU A 16 7.74 -5.70 14.18
C LEU A 16 8.64 -4.66 13.51
N SER A 17 9.22 -4.99 12.35
CA SER A 17 10.04 -4.05 11.58
C SER A 17 9.20 -2.91 11.01
N TYR A 18 8.04 -3.23 10.44
CA TYR A 18 7.12 -2.24 9.89
C TYR A 18 6.51 -1.38 11.01
N GLU A 19 6.11 -1.99 12.12
CA GLU A 19 5.59 -1.29 13.31
C GLU A 19 6.60 -0.26 13.84
N ARG A 20 7.87 -0.63 13.98
CA ARG A 20 8.93 0.31 14.43
C ARG A 20 9.04 1.51 13.50
N THR A 21 8.96 1.28 12.19
CA THR A 21 9.03 2.34 11.19
C THR A 21 7.80 3.25 11.27
N ALA A 22 6.61 2.67 11.41
CA ALA A 22 5.36 3.41 11.57
C ALA A 22 5.34 4.23 12.85
N ARG A 23 5.76 3.66 13.99
CA ARG A 23 5.88 4.37 15.29
C ARG A 23 6.82 5.56 15.18
N LYS A 24 8.03 5.36 14.67
CA LYS A 24 9.03 6.43 14.52
C LYS A 24 8.51 7.56 13.61
N ARG A 25 7.81 7.23 12.54
CA ARG A 25 7.22 8.22 11.64
C ARG A 25 6.08 8.97 12.33
N ALA A 26 5.18 8.27 13.02
CA ALA A 26 4.07 8.86 13.76
C ALA A 26 4.57 9.85 14.85
N GLU A 27 5.54 9.44 15.64
CA GLU A 27 6.17 10.29 16.66
C GLU A 27 6.75 11.56 16.06
N SER A 28 7.46 11.46 14.92
CA SER A 28 8.06 12.64 14.26
C SER A 28 7.02 13.64 13.74
N LEU A 29 5.78 13.21 13.57
CA LEU A 29 4.64 14.01 13.07
C LEU A 29 3.64 14.39 14.17
N GLY A 30 3.89 14.01 15.42
CA GLY A 30 2.97 14.27 16.52
C GLY A 30 1.67 13.46 16.47
N ILE A 31 1.69 12.29 15.82
CA ILE A 31 0.57 11.36 15.78
C ILE A 31 0.71 10.39 16.96
N ALA A 32 -0.33 10.30 17.81
CA ALA A 32 -0.34 9.37 18.93
C ALA A 32 -0.51 7.93 18.45
N ILE A 33 0.22 7.00 19.07
CA ILE A 33 0.06 5.57 18.81
C ILE A 33 -0.80 4.91 19.89
N ARG A 34 -1.71 4.05 19.47
CA ARG A 34 -2.53 3.18 20.31
C ARG A 34 -2.23 1.73 19.94
N PRO A 35 -1.39 1.01 20.70
CA PRO A 35 -1.06 -0.38 20.39
C PRO A 35 -2.17 -1.33 20.86
N TYR A 36 -2.50 -2.30 20.01
CA TYR A 36 -3.33 -3.46 20.29
C TYR A 36 -2.50 -4.69 19.93
N GLU A 37 -1.78 -5.21 20.91
CA GLU A 37 -0.86 -6.33 20.75
C GLU A 37 -1.55 -7.60 21.28
N LEU A 38 -1.89 -8.51 20.36
CA LEU A 38 -2.55 -9.76 20.69
C LEU A 38 -1.56 -10.94 20.58
N ASP A 39 -1.80 -11.96 21.39
CA ASP A 39 -1.05 -13.21 21.33
C ASP A 39 -1.19 -13.88 19.96
N GLU A 40 -0.17 -14.63 19.51
CA GLU A 40 -0.20 -15.31 18.22
C GLU A 40 -1.30 -16.38 18.11
N PHE A 41 -1.75 -16.91 19.25
CA PHE A 41 -2.86 -17.88 19.37
C PHE A 41 -4.16 -17.21 19.85
N ALA A 42 -4.22 -15.88 19.85
CA ALA A 42 -5.45 -15.18 20.25
C ALA A 42 -6.64 -15.68 19.43
N PRO A 43 -7.76 -16.04 20.07
CA PRO A 43 -8.94 -16.50 19.34
C PRO A 43 -9.48 -15.35 18.48
N GLN A 44 -10.13 -15.69 17.36
CA GLN A 44 -10.71 -14.72 16.44
C GLN A 44 -11.56 -13.66 17.16
N ALA A 45 -12.38 -14.06 18.14
CA ALA A 45 -13.21 -13.15 18.93
C ALA A 45 -12.41 -12.07 19.69
N ALA A 46 -11.15 -12.35 20.06
CA ALA A 46 -10.29 -11.34 20.70
C ALA A 46 -9.82 -10.28 19.69
N ILE A 47 -9.55 -10.69 18.44
CA ILE A 47 -9.19 -9.78 17.36
C ILE A 47 -10.41 -8.93 16.97
N GLU A 48 -11.60 -9.54 16.85
CA GLU A 48 -12.87 -8.84 16.63
C GLU A 48 -13.11 -7.78 17.72
N ALA A 49 -12.91 -8.15 18.99
CA ALA A 49 -13.08 -7.23 20.11
C ALA A 49 -12.15 -6.02 20.03
N ALA A 50 -10.88 -6.24 19.64
CA ALA A 50 -9.90 -5.16 19.45
C ALA A 50 -10.33 -4.22 18.30
N ILE A 51 -10.79 -4.76 17.17
CA ILE A 51 -11.26 -3.94 16.04
C ILE A 51 -12.52 -3.15 16.45
N HIS A 52 -13.44 -3.76 17.18
CA HIS A 52 -14.62 -3.08 17.68
C HIS A 52 -14.28 -1.98 18.70
N GLU A 53 -13.25 -2.16 19.53
CA GLU A 53 -12.76 -1.12 20.42
C GLU A 53 -12.18 0.04 19.62
N VAL A 54 -11.34 -0.24 18.64
CA VAL A 54 -10.81 0.77 17.70
C VAL A 54 -11.94 1.55 17.05
N ASN A 55 -12.98 0.87 16.55
CA ASN A 55 -14.11 1.53 15.88
C ASN A 55 -14.86 2.48 16.82
N ARG A 56 -15.04 2.10 18.10
CA ARG A 56 -15.80 2.89 19.10
C ARG A 56 -15.01 4.05 19.71
N ASP A 57 -13.69 3.95 19.76
CA ASP A 57 -12.86 5.02 20.35
C ASP A 57 -12.80 6.23 19.42
N GLU A 58 -13.54 7.28 19.77
CA GLU A 58 -13.57 8.53 19.01
C GLU A 58 -12.23 9.30 19.02
N ASN A 59 -11.28 8.91 19.86
CA ASN A 59 -9.94 9.48 19.90
C ASN A 59 -8.95 8.72 19.01
N VAL A 60 -9.37 7.59 18.42
CA VAL A 60 -8.61 6.86 17.39
C VAL A 60 -9.17 7.23 16.02
N HIS A 61 -8.29 7.69 15.14
CA HIS A 61 -8.67 8.24 13.82
C HIS A 61 -8.29 7.32 12.67
N GLY A 62 -7.28 6.48 12.84
CA GLY A 62 -6.85 5.48 11.86
C GLY A 62 -6.50 4.15 12.51
N CYS A 63 -6.61 3.09 11.74
CA CYS A 63 -6.21 1.73 12.14
C CYS A 63 -5.30 1.12 11.09
N LEU A 64 -4.15 0.62 11.53
CA LEU A 64 -3.26 -0.24 10.75
C LEU A 64 -3.38 -1.66 11.31
N LEU A 65 -4.04 -2.52 10.57
CA LEU A 65 -4.15 -3.96 10.88
C LEU A 65 -3.00 -4.70 10.19
N PHE A 66 -2.07 -5.25 10.97
CA PHE A 66 -0.94 -6.02 10.42
C PHE A 66 -1.42 -7.34 9.82
N ARG A 67 -1.09 -7.57 8.56
CA ARG A 67 -1.49 -8.75 7.79
C ARG A 67 -0.28 -9.44 7.13
N PRO A 68 -0.37 -10.73 6.78
CA PRO A 68 -1.52 -11.60 6.94
C PRO A 68 -1.77 -11.97 8.41
N LEU A 69 -3.03 -12.16 8.75
CA LEU A 69 -3.44 -12.71 10.05
C LEU A 69 -3.10 -14.20 10.13
N PRO A 70 -3.07 -14.81 11.33
CA PRO A 70 -2.90 -16.25 11.48
C PRO A 70 -3.92 -17.04 10.64
N SER A 71 -3.50 -18.16 10.07
CA SER A 71 -4.30 -18.95 9.10
C SER A 71 -5.61 -19.52 9.64
N PHE A 72 -5.80 -19.55 10.96
CA PHE A 72 -7.05 -19.96 11.61
C PHE A 72 -8.06 -18.82 11.77
N VAL A 73 -7.70 -17.59 11.37
CA VAL A 73 -8.56 -16.40 11.43
C VAL A 73 -9.12 -16.12 10.04
N ASP A 74 -10.39 -15.79 9.97
CA ASP A 74 -10.99 -15.24 8.74
C ASP A 74 -10.55 -13.78 8.55
N GLU A 75 -9.43 -13.59 7.84
CA GLU A 75 -8.87 -12.27 7.57
C GLU A 75 -9.85 -11.37 6.81
N SER A 76 -10.61 -11.91 5.87
CA SER A 76 -11.58 -11.13 5.10
C SER A 76 -12.66 -10.57 6.01
N HIS A 77 -13.19 -11.38 6.91
CA HIS A 77 -14.15 -10.94 7.91
C HIS A 77 -13.55 -9.87 8.83
N MET A 78 -12.32 -10.05 9.31
CA MET A 78 -11.64 -9.06 10.15
C MET A 78 -11.48 -7.70 9.44
N CYS A 79 -11.10 -7.71 8.18
CA CYS A 79 -10.99 -6.49 7.39
C CYS A 79 -12.33 -5.75 7.28
N GLU A 80 -13.43 -6.48 7.09
CA GLU A 80 -14.77 -5.88 6.94
C GLU A 80 -15.38 -5.35 8.24
N LEU A 81 -14.87 -5.76 9.40
CA LEU A 81 -15.31 -5.20 10.69
C LEU A 81 -14.78 -3.78 10.91
N LEU A 82 -13.70 -3.39 10.24
CA LEU A 82 -13.11 -2.07 10.42
C LEU A 82 -14.00 -0.98 9.80
N ASP A 83 -14.24 0.10 10.57
CA ASP A 83 -14.95 1.26 10.04
C ASP A 83 -14.14 1.88 8.88
N PRO A 84 -14.70 2.01 7.67
CA PRO A 84 -14.01 2.62 6.54
C PRO A 84 -13.43 4.01 6.82
N LYS A 85 -14.01 4.77 7.75
CA LYS A 85 -13.48 6.07 8.18
C LYS A 85 -12.13 5.98 8.90
N LYS A 86 -11.81 4.80 9.43
CA LYS A 86 -10.55 4.50 10.15
C LYS A 86 -9.63 3.56 9.36
N ASP A 87 -10.10 3.10 8.20
CA ASP A 87 -9.36 2.23 7.30
C ASP A 87 -8.33 3.02 6.48
N ILE A 88 -7.26 3.43 7.15
CA ILE A 88 -6.21 4.29 6.54
C ILE A 88 -5.27 3.52 5.61
N ASP A 89 -5.37 2.20 5.56
CA ASP A 89 -4.59 1.33 4.67
C ASP A 89 -5.40 0.78 3.48
N GLY A 90 -6.72 1.09 3.44
CA GLY A 90 -7.59 0.77 2.31
C GLY A 90 -7.88 -0.73 2.15
N ILE A 91 -8.09 -1.43 3.27
CA ILE A 91 -8.26 -2.90 3.29
C ILE A 91 -9.71 -3.35 3.21
N THR A 92 -10.67 -2.48 3.55
CA THR A 92 -12.09 -2.81 3.52
C THR A 92 -12.65 -2.82 2.09
N LEU A 93 -13.71 -3.58 1.84
CA LEU A 93 -14.40 -3.56 0.55
C LEU A 93 -14.96 -2.17 0.22
N ALA A 94 -15.40 -1.41 1.23
CA ALA A 94 -15.89 -0.04 1.03
C ALA A 94 -14.78 0.88 0.48
N SER A 95 -13.58 0.83 1.06
CA SER A 95 -12.40 1.57 0.57
C SER A 95 -12.03 1.15 -0.86
N LEU A 96 -11.99 -0.15 -1.12
CA LEU A 96 -11.69 -0.69 -2.46
C LEU A 96 -12.75 -0.32 -3.49
N ALA A 97 -14.03 -0.40 -3.13
CA ALA A 97 -15.13 0.02 -4.01
C ALA A 97 -15.02 1.51 -4.36
N SER A 98 -14.64 2.35 -3.40
CA SER A 98 -14.38 3.79 -3.64
C SER A 98 -13.28 4.03 -4.65
N VAL A 99 -12.21 3.23 -4.64
CA VAL A 99 -11.15 3.33 -5.65
C VAL A 99 -11.68 2.97 -7.03
N PHE A 100 -12.56 1.97 -7.13
CA PHE A 100 -13.16 1.54 -8.39
C PHE A 100 -14.20 2.52 -8.93
N THR A 101 -15.02 3.13 -8.06
CA THR A 101 -16.20 3.95 -8.42
C THR A 101 -15.96 5.45 -8.36
N ASP A 102 -14.73 5.90 -8.07
CA ASP A 102 -14.40 7.30 -7.77
C ASP A 102 -15.19 7.85 -6.55
N GLY A 103 -15.53 6.95 -5.62
CA GLY A 103 -16.23 7.28 -4.39
C GLY A 103 -15.36 7.92 -3.31
N HIS A 104 -15.97 8.17 -2.15
CA HIS A 104 -15.31 8.83 -1.02
C HIS A 104 -15.43 8.04 0.30
N ALA A 105 -15.74 6.73 0.24
CA ALA A 105 -15.75 5.89 1.43
C ALA A 105 -14.35 5.39 1.74
N GLY A 106 -13.86 5.65 2.93
CA GLY A 106 -12.52 5.22 3.35
C GLY A 106 -11.37 5.89 2.60
N TYR A 107 -10.27 5.17 2.52
CA TYR A 107 -9.02 5.63 1.90
C TYR A 107 -8.55 4.62 0.86
N PRO A 108 -7.86 5.06 -0.20
CA PRO A 108 -7.25 4.11 -1.14
C PRO A 108 -6.15 3.30 -0.46
N PRO A 109 -5.85 2.07 -0.92
CA PRO A 109 -4.72 1.29 -0.42
C PRO A 109 -3.45 2.11 -0.43
N ALA A 110 -2.80 2.22 0.74
CA ALA A 110 -1.71 3.18 0.97
C ALA A 110 -0.54 3.00 -0.01
N THR A 111 -0.19 1.76 -0.34
CA THR A 111 0.88 1.47 -1.31
C THR A 111 0.51 1.87 -2.73
N ALA A 112 -0.74 1.65 -3.14
CA ALA A 112 -1.23 2.10 -4.44
C ALA A 112 -1.23 3.64 -4.53
N ALA A 113 -1.68 4.32 -3.48
CA ALA A 113 -1.64 5.78 -3.37
C ALA A 113 -0.20 6.31 -3.39
N ALA A 114 0.75 5.61 -2.75
CA ALA A 114 2.17 5.97 -2.76
C ALA A 114 2.76 5.94 -4.18
N CYS A 115 2.38 4.97 -5.01
CA CYS A 115 2.80 4.93 -6.42
C CYS A 115 2.33 6.19 -7.17
N ILE A 116 1.07 6.57 -7.01
CA ILE A 116 0.52 7.75 -7.67
C ILE A 116 1.18 9.03 -7.15
N GLN A 117 1.35 9.18 -5.84
CA GLN A 117 2.01 10.35 -5.25
C GLN A 117 3.46 10.50 -5.71
N LEU A 118 4.18 9.39 -5.88
CA LEU A 118 5.54 9.43 -6.39
C LEU A 118 5.57 9.88 -7.86
N LEU A 119 4.70 9.34 -8.70
CA LEU A 119 4.58 9.75 -10.10
C LEU A 119 4.22 11.24 -10.22
N ASP A 120 3.29 11.72 -9.40
CA ASP A 120 2.91 13.14 -9.34
C ASP A 120 4.08 14.02 -8.86
N HIS A 121 4.81 13.60 -7.82
CA HIS A 121 5.95 14.35 -7.28
C HIS A 121 7.05 14.57 -8.32
N TYR A 122 7.37 13.54 -9.09
CA TYR A 122 8.36 13.62 -10.17
C TYR A 122 7.77 14.12 -11.50
N GLN A 123 6.49 14.54 -11.49
CA GLN A 123 5.79 15.07 -12.67
C GLN A 123 5.84 14.12 -13.87
N VAL A 124 5.78 12.80 -13.61
CA VAL A 124 5.72 11.80 -14.67
C VAL A 124 4.40 11.93 -15.41
N PRO A 125 4.40 12.22 -16.73
CA PRO A 125 3.16 12.39 -17.47
C PRO A 125 2.41 11.07 -17.57
N LEU A 126 1.11 11.09 -17.21
CA LEU A 126 0.25 9.90 -17.23
C LEU A 126 -0.84 9.98 -18.30
N GLN A 127 -1.33 11.19 -18.62
CA GLN A 127 -2.40 11.37 -19.60
C GLN A 127 -1.96 10.87 -20.99
N GLY A 128 -2.72 9.93 -21.54
CA GLY A 128 -2.45 9.32 -22.83
C GLY A 128 -1.28 8.33 -22.85
N LYS A 129 -0.68 8.04 -21.68
CA LYS A 129 0.45 7.12 -21.54
C LYS A 129 0.01 5.68 -21.36
N HIS A 130 0.80 4.76 -21.87
CA HIS A 130 0.63 3.32 -21.63
C HIS A 130 1.35 2.93 -20.34
N VAL A 131 0.59 2.44 -19.36
CA VAL A 131 1.12 1.96 -18.09
C VAL A 131 0.89 0.47 -17.96
N VAL A 132 1.94 -0.29 -17.71
CA VAL A 132 1.85 -1.72 -17.43
C VAL A 132 2.00 -1.95 -15.92
N VAL A 133 1.00 -2.62 -15.33
CA VAL A 133 1.02 -3.02 -13.91
C VAL A 133 1.19 -4.52 -13.84
N VAL A 134 2.31 -5.00 -13.31
CA VAL A 134 2.61 -6.42 -13.14
C VAL A 134 2.27 -6.84 -11.72
N GLY A 135 1.12 -7.45 -11.58
CA GLY A 135 0.50 -7.82 -10.30
C GLY A 135 -0.99 -7.48 -10.30
N ARG A 136 -1.81 -8.29 -9.60
CA ARG A 136 -3.27 -8.10 -9.56
C ARG A 136 -3.87 -8.28 -8.17
N SER A 137 -3.08 -7.98 -7.13
CA SER A 137 -3.56 -8.01 -5.75
C SER A 137 -4.57 -6.88 -5.49
N LEU A 138 -5.37 -7.04 -4.44
CA LEU A 138 -6.24 -5.97 -3.94
C LEU A 138 -5.45 -4.89 -3.18
N VAL A 139 -4.21 -5.18 -2.79
CA VAL A 139 -3.36 -4.24 -2.06
C VAL A 139 -2.70 -3.22 -2.99
N VAL A 140 -2.23 -3.65 -4.16
CA VAL A 140 -1.47 -2.79 -5.08
C VAL A 140 -2.02 -2.84 -6.50
N GLY A 141 -1.95 -3.99 -7.17
CA GLY A 141 -2.12 -4.07 -8.62
C GLY A 141 -3.46 -3.54 -9.12
N LYS A 142 -4.58 -4.06 -8.61
CA LYS A 142 -5.91 -3.59 -9.00
C LYS A 142 -6.16 -2.14 -8.61
N PRO A 143 -5.94 -1.70 -7.35
CA PRO A 143 -6.21 -0.31 -6.99
C PRO A 143 -5.34 0.69 -7.72
N VAL A 144 -4.03 0.46 -7.89
CA VAL A 144 -3.19 1.40 -8.64
C VAL A 144 -3.62 1.52 -10.09
N SER A 145 -4.09 0.42 -10.70
CA SER A 145 -4.59 0.44 -12.07
C SER A 145 -5.82 1.35 -12.22
N MET A 146 -6.76 1.31 -11.27
CA MET A 146 -7.93 2.18 -11.28
C MET A 146 -7.53 3.64 -11.04
N MET A 147 -6.58 3.89 -10.13
CA MET A 147 -6.07 5.24 -9.87
C MET A 147 -5.34 5.82 -11.09
N LEU A 148 -4.61 5.01 -11.85
CA LEU A 148 -3.98 5.42 -13.11
C LEU A 148 -5.01 5.72 -14.21
N LEU A 149 -6.09 4.94 -14.28
CA LEU A 149 -7.19 5.21 -15.21
C LEU A 149 -7.81 6.58 -14.96
N ARG A 150 -7.98 7.01 -13.69
CA ARG A 150 -8.42 8.35 -13.31
C ARG A 150 -7.46 9.46 -13.79
N ARG A 151 -6.19 9.13 -14.01
CA ARG A 151 -5.17 10.04 -14.53
C ARG A 151 -5.12 10.03 -16.07
N ASN A 152 -6.13 9.46 -16.72
CA ASN A 152 -6.22 9.30 -18.18
C ASN A 152 -5.09 8.46 -18.79
N ALA A 153 -4.50 7.54 -18.04
CA ALA A 153 -3.56 6.56 -18.56
C ALA A 153 -4.30 5.38 -19.20
N SER A 154 -3.69 4.76 -20.20
CA SER A 154 -4.11 3.45 -20.72
C SER A 154 -3.39 2.37 -19.91
N VAL A 155 -4.13 1.47 -19.26
CA VAL A 155 -3.54 0.52 -18.31
C VAL A 155 -3.67 -0.92 -18.79
N THR A 156 -2.55 -1.64 -18.80
CA THR A 156 -2.50 -3.08 -19.00
C THR A 156 -2.12 -3.77 -17.69
N ILE A 157 -2.99 -4.66 -17.18
CA ILE A 157 -2.69 -5.45 -15.98
C ILE A 157 -2.13 -6.81 -16.40
N CYS A 158 -0.91 -7.12 -15.97
CA CYS A 158 -0.22 -8.38 -16.22
C CYS A 158 -0.10 -9.22 -14.94
N HIS A 159 0.05 -10.53 -15.13
CA HIS A 159 0.14 -11.49 -14.03
C HIS A 159 0.90 -12.76 -14.46
N SER A 160 1.06 -13.73 -13.57
CA SER A 160 1.81 -14.98 -13.80
C SER A 160 1.29 -15.87 -14.94
N LYS A 161 0.15 -15.54 -15.53
CA LYS A 161 -0.44 -16.24 -16.68
C LYS A 161 -0.46 -15.38 -17.96
N THR A 162 0.16 -14.21 -17.92
CA THR A 162 0.28 -13.34 -19.08
C THR A 162 1.34 -13.89 -20.03
N GLU A 163 0.97 -14.12 -21.27
CA GLU A 163 1.89 -14.50 -22.34
C GLU A 163 2.63 -13.27 -22.87
N ASN A 164 3.83 -13.45 -23.38
CA ASN A 164 4.67 -12.39 -23.95
C ASN A 164 4.89 -11.19 -23.02
N LEU A 165 5.00 -11.44 -21.70
CA LEU A 165 5.11 -10.42 -20.68
C LEU A 165 6.23 -9.41 -20.95
N ALA A 166 7.40 -9.87 -21.42
CA ALA A 166 8.52 -8.99 -21.70
C ALA A 166 8.21 -7.97 -22.80
N ASP A 167 7.53 -8.38 -23.89
CA ASP A 167 7.15 -7.48 -24.97
C ASP A 167 6.12 -6.44 -24.51
N ILE A 168 5.15 -6.87 -23.70
CA ILE A 168 4.14 -5.98 -23.12
C ILE A 168 4.83 -4.95 -22.22
N MET A 169 5.73 -5.37 -21.32
CA MET A 169 6.45 -4.45 -20.44
C MET A 169 7.29 -3.46 -21.22
N ARG A 170 8.04 -3.91 -22.26
CA ARG A 170 8.84 -3.01 -23.10
C ARG A 170 8.02 -1.99 -23.88
N SER A 171 6.76 -2.27 -24.18
CA SER A 171 5.89 -1.35 -24.92
C SER A 171 5.31 -0.20 -24.06
N ALA A 172 5.52 -0.23 -22.75
CA ALA A 172 4.94 0.75 -21.82
C ALA A 172 5.81 2.02 -21.69
N ASP A 173 5.19 3.14 -21.35
CA ASP A 173 5.88 4.35 -20.88
C ASP A 173 6.26 4.23 -19.39
N VAL A 174 5.38 3.61 -18.60
CA VAL A 174 5.56 3.39 -17.16
C VAL A 174 5.29 1.93 -16.82
N VAL A 175 6.14 1.33 -15.99
CA VAL A 175 5.96 -0.04 -15.50
C VAL A 175 5.90 -0.04 -13.98
N ILE A 176 4.90 -0.71 -13.41
CA ILE A 176 4.78 -0.91 -11.96
C ILE A 176 4.87 -2.40 -11.67
N CYS A 177 5.94 -2.82 -10.97
CA CYS A 177 6.19 -4.20 -10.58
C CYS A 177 5.72 -4.43 -9.15
N ALA A 178 4.71 -5.32 -8.96
CA ALA A 178 4.08 -5.62 -7.67
C ALA A 178 3.70 -7.11 -7.56
N THR A 179 4.70 -7.99 -7.74
CA THR A 179 4.51 -9.45 -7.75
C THR A 179 4.93 -10.13 -6.46
N GLY A 180 5.75 -9.48 -5.64
CA GLY A 180 6.32 -10.05 -4.42
C GLY A 180 7.29 -11.19 -4.70
N ARG A 181 8.11 -11.07 -5.76
CA ARG A 181 9.10 -12.07 -6.16
C ARG A 181 10.45 -11.42 -6.41
N ALA A 182 11.42 -11.74 -5.55
CA ALA A 182 12.76 -11.17 -5.60
C ALA A 182 13.40 -11.23 -6.99
N ARG A 183 13.85 -10.08 -7.49
CA ARG A 183 14.66 -9.93 -8.71
C ARG A 183 14.16 -10.71 -9.93
N THR A 184 12.82 -10.81 -10.08
CA THR A 184 12.19 -11.55 -11.18
C THR A 184 12.39 -10.86 -12.53
N PHE A 185 12.49 -9.51 -12.52
CA PHE A 185 12.55 -8.72 -13.74
C PHE A 185 13.93 -8.11 -13.96
N GLY A 186 14.71 -8.71 -14.87
CA GLY A 186 15.99 -8.19 -15.34
C GLY A 186 15.83 -7.28 -16.56
N ALA A 187 16.94 -6.82 -17.13
CA ALA A 187 17.00 -5.84 -18.21
C ALA A 187 16.15 -6.20 -19.46
N GLN A 188 15.95 -7.49 -19.73
CA GLN A 188 15.20 -7.97 -20.89
C GLN A 188 13.71 -7.61 -20.87
N PHE A 189 13.17 -7.21 -19.73
CA PHE A 189 11.78 -6.79 -19.58
C PHE A 189 11.56 -5.29 -19.83
N PHE A 190 12.61 -4.52 -19.93
CA PHE A 190 12.53 -3.06 -19.97
C PHE A 190 13.19 -2.48 -21.23
N GLY A 191 12.93 -1.20 -21.49
CA GLY A 191 13.52 -0.45 -22.59
C GLY A 191 13.86 0.99 -22.19
N PRO A 192 14.62 1.70 -23.03
CA PRO A 192 15.02 3.07 -22.75
C PRO A 192 13.80 4.01 -22.68
N GLY A 193 13.90 5.04 -21.84
CA GLY A 193 12.85 6.06 -21.69
C GLY A 193 11.71 5.69 -20.73
N GLN A 194 11.68 4.46 -20.20
CA GLN A 194 10.65 4.02 -19.26
C GLN A 194 10.88 4.56 -17.84
N THR A 195 9.78 4.80 -17.13
CA THR A 195 9.78 4.99 -15.68
C THR A 195 9.31 3.70 -15.01
N VAL A 196 10.10 3.17 -14.07
CA VAL A 196 9.82 1.89 -13.39
C VAL A 196 9.60 2.13 -11.90
N LEU A 197 8.46 1.68 -11.38
CA LEU A 197 8.16 1.64 -9.96
C LEU A 197 8.26 0.19 -9.48
N ASP A 198 9.26 -0.09 -8.66
CA ASP A 198 9.40 -1.37 -7.98
C ASP A 198 8.71 -1.29 -6.62
N VAL A 199 7.62 -2.03 -6.47
CA VAL A 199 6.80 -2.08 -5.25
C VAL A 199 7.12 -3.34 -4.43
N GLY A 200 7.91 -4.25 -4.98
CA GLY A 200 8.28 -5.50 -4.34
C GLY A 200 9.03 -5.26 -3.02
N ILE A 201 8.69 -6.03 -2.01
CA ILE A 201 9.43 -6.11 -0.74
C ILE A 201 9.76 -7.59 -0.54
N ASN A 202 11.00 -7.95 -0.81
CA ASN A 202 11.47 -9.32 -0.76
C ASN A 202 12.82 -9.39 -0.04
N PHE A 203 13.24 -10.60 0.32
CA PHE A 203 14.60 -10.86 0.79
C PHE A 203 15.30 -11.78 -0.21
N ASP A 204 16.53 -11.44 -0.55
CA ASP A 204 17.36 -12.29 -1.41
C ASP A 204 17.92 -13.50 -0.63
N THR A 205 18.64 -14.37 -1.30
CA THR A 205 19.23 -15.59 -0.70
C THR A 205 20.26 -15.30 0.40
N GLN A 206 20.72 -14.05 0.52
CA GLN A 206 21.65 -13.58 1.53
C GLN A 206 20.93 -12.86 2.69
N GLY A 207 19.60 -12.73 2.62
CA GLY A 207 18.80 -12.00 3.60
C GLY A 207 18.79 -10.49 3.41
N ASN A 208 19.25 -9.95 2.28
CA ASN A 208 19.19 -8.53 1.99
C ASN A 208 17.82 -8.18 1.39
N LEU A 209 17.30 -7.01 1.79
CA LEU A 209 16.06 -6.47 1.24
C LEU A 209 16.25 -6.11 -0.23
N CYS A 210 15.34 -6.58 -1.08
CA CYS A 210 15.34 -6.31 -2.52
C CYS A 210 13.92 -6.20 -3.08
N GLY A 211 13.79 -5.67 -4.27
CA GLY A 211 12.54 -5.55 -5.00
C GLY A 211 12.23 -6.73 -5.91
N ASP A 212 11.21 -6.56 -6.73
CA ASP A 212 10.82 -7.48 -7.81
C ASP A 212 11.76 -7.34 -9.03
N VAL A 213 12.40 -6.17 -9.16
CA VAL A 213 13.29 -5.82 -10.28
C VAL A 213 14.74 -6.05 -9.87
N ASP A 214 15.55 -6.56 -10.78
CA ASP A 214 16.99 -6.53 -10.61
C ASP A 214 17.52 -5.12 -10.88
N PHE A 215 17.61 -4.34 -9.81
CA PHE A 215 17.92 -2.91 -9.88
C PHE A 215 19.24 -2.65 -10.63
N ALA A 216 20.27 -3.45 -10.37
CA ALA A 216 21.60 -3.24 -10.97
C ALA A 216 21.61 -3.47 -12.48
N GLU A 217 20.80 -4.42 -12.97
CA GLU A 217 20.68 -4.67 -14.41
C GLU A 217 19.77 -3.64 -15.10
N VAL A 218 18.75 -3.11 -14.40
CA VAL A 218 17.70 -2.30 -15.02
C VAL A 218 17.97 -0.80 -14.95
N GLU A 219 18.59 -0.30 -13.88
CA GLU A 219 18.92 1.12 -13.71
C GLU A 219 19.63 1.72 -14.95
N PRO A 220 20.65 1.10 -15.54
CA PRO A 220 21.34 1.66 -16.72
C PRO A 220 20.51 1.63 -18.02
N VAL A 221 19.36 0.94 -18.03
CA VAL A 221 18.51 0.73 -19.22
C VAL A 221 17.37 1.74 -19.29
N VAL A 222 16.79 2.10 -18.14
CA VAL A 222 15.55 2.89 -18.04
C VAL A 222 15.84 4.36 -17.75
N ALA A 223 14.84 5.23 -17.95
CA ALA A 223 14.99 6.66 -17.62
C ALA A 223 14.93 6.91 -16.11
N ALA A 224 14.13 6.15 -15.38
CA ALA A 224 14.01 6.25 -13.93
C ALA A 224 13.53 4.93 -13.34
N ILE A 225 14.01 4.60 -12.14
CA ILE A 225 13.57 3.43 -11.38
C ILE A 225 13.62 3.74 -9.88
N THR A 226 12.63 3.24 -9.14
CA THR A 226 12.65 3.33 -7.69
C THR A 226 13.54 2.25 -7.08
N PRO A 227 14.42 2.58 -6.11
CA PRO A 227 15.24 1.58 -5.42
C PRO A 227 14.44 0.81 -4.36
N VAL A 228 14.91 -0.37 -4.00
CA VAL A 228 14.45 -1.12 -2.81
C VAL A 228 15.68 -1.57 -2.03
N PRO A 229 15.87 -1.09 -0.79
CA PRO A 229 15.04 -0.14 -0.02
C PRO A 229 15.15 1.32 -0.49
N GLY A 230 14.28 2.17 0.05
CA GLY A 230 14.34 3.63 -0.14
C GLY A 230 13.35 4.21 -1.16
N GLY A 231 12.61 3.35 -1.87
CA GLY A 231 11.57 3.73 -2.83
C GLY A 231 10.15 3.77 -2.23
N ILE A 232 9.23 3.08 -2.88
CA ILE A 232 7.77 3.09 -2.58
C ILE A 232 7.45 2.80 -1.11
N GLY A 233 8.12 1.86 -0.46
CA GLY A 233 7.85 1.53 0.95
C GLY A 233 8.00 2.72 1.90
N THR A 234 8.93 3.62 1.63
CA THR A 234 9.12 4.86 2.42
C THR A 234 7.96 5.82 2.22
N VAL A 235 7.46 5.93 0.99
CA VAL A 235 6.32 6.78 0.65
C VAL A 235 5.03 6.19 1.23
N THR A 236 4.84 4.87 1.17
CA THR A 236 3.68 4.16 1.76
C THR A 236 3.48 4.55 3.23
N THR A 237 4.54 4.51 4.05
CA THR A 237 4.43 4.90 5.46
C THR A 237 4.00 6.37 5.62
N SER A 238 4.45 7.26 4.75
CA SER A 238 4.05 8.67 4.78
C SER A 238 2.59 8.86 4.36
N VAL A 239 2.11 8.09 3.38
CA VAL A 239 0.69 8.06 2.96
C VAL A 239 -0.20 7.60 4.12
N THR A 240 0.17 6.52 4.80
CA THR A 240 -0.54 6.02 5.99
C THR A 240 -0.70 7.12 7.06
N MET A 241 0.35 7.90 7.31
CA MET A 241 0.28 9.03 8.24
C MET A 241 -0.62 10.15 7.71
N ALA A 242 -0.55 10.48 6.42
CA ALA A 242 -1.40 11.48 5.80
C ALA A 242 -2.90 11.10 5.87
N HIS A 243 -3.23 9.84 5.61
CA HIS A 243 -4.60 9.33 5.77
C HIS A 243 -5.06 9.43 7.23
N THR A 244 -4.19 9.13 8.21
CA THR A 244 -4.53 9.26 9.63
C THR A 244 -4.82 10.72 10.02
N VAL A 245 -4.06 11.68 9.48
CA VAL A 245 -4.32 13.11 9.70
C VAL A 245 -5.63 13.53 9.05
N ALA A 246 -5.87 13.14 7.79
CA ALA A 246 -7.11 13.44 7.09
C ALA A 246 -8.34 12.86 7.81
N ALA A 247 -8.23 11.64 8.35
CA ALA A 247 -9.29 11.04 9.18
C ALA A 247 -9.57 11.85 10.45
N ALA A 248 -8.52 12.34 11.12
CA ALA A 248 -8.66 13.18 12.30
C ALA A 248 -9.33 14.54 11.98
N GLU A 249 -8.96 15.14 10.85
CA GLU A 249 -9.57 16.38 10.36
C GLU A 249 -11.07 16.18 10.03
N ALA A 250 -11.40 15.10 9.33
CA ALA A 250 -12.78 14.74 9.02
C ALA A 250 -13.62 14.50 10.29
N ALA A 251 -13.06 13.80 11.28
CA ALA A 251 -13.72 13.59 12.57
C ALA A 251 -13.95 14.91 13.32
N LEU A 252 -12.96 15.81 13.31
CA LEU A 252 -13.08 17.14 13.92
C LEU A 252 -14.15 17.98 13.21
N ALA A 253 -14.17 18.00 11.89
CA ALA A 253 -15.16 18.73 11.11
C ALA A 253 -16.58 18.24 11.40
N ALA A 254 -16.78 16.92 11.50
CA ALA A 254 -18.06 16.32 11.86
C ALA A 254 -18.53 16.73 13.26
N ARG A 255 -17.63 16.81 14.26
CA ARG A 255 -17.95 17.24 15.63
C ARG A 255 -18.25 18.74 15.73
N THR A 256 -17.61 19.57 14.93
CA THR A 256 -17.74 21.03 14.99
C THR A 256 -18.80 21.59 14.05
N GLY A 257 -19.48 20.75 13.25
CA GLY A 257 -20.44 21.17 12.25
C GLY A 257 -19.86 22.02 11.11
N ARG A 258 -18.54 22.07 10.96
CA ARG A 258 -17.87 22.74 9.85
C ARG A 258 -17.80 21.78 8.67
N ARG A 259 -18.53 22.11 7.61
CA ARG A 259 -18.41 21.47 6.29
C ARG A 259 -17.34 22.16 5.46
#